data_597d1ce2dff92a69252b81fbb1542105
#
_entry.id   597d1ce2dff92a69252b81fbb1542105
#
_cell.length_a   1.000
_cell.length_b   1.000
_cell.length_c   1.000
_cell.angle_alpha   90.00
_cell.angle_beta   90.00
_cell.angle_gamma   90.00
#
_symmetry.space_group_name_H-M   'P 1'
#
loop_
_entity.id
_entity.type
_entity.pdbx_description
1 polymer ?
#
loop_
_entity_poly.entity_id
_entity_poly.type
_entity_poly.pdbx_seq_one_letter_code
_entity_poly.pdbx_strand_id
1 'polypeptide(L)'
;SAISGMAIERQNIKGLNKIGLAVPNLNLSMRTDGYPNVSIRGLGAFGMTQGVGFYLDDVQLFSDASSRFGDLERIEVLKGPQGVLYGGSNVGGAVKYVSKAPSTEGLSGRIKGLAGEQGIVDVEGDINIPLSDSWALRAFAFTREDDGFMRNPGSLSPVFGVDYQQPEDVTAYEESGGRLVLAGDLSDRVSLNASVRYNEYDGPVNNWARDFGLGGNFQYPFTLDTSQNP
;
A
#
# COMPACT_ATOMS: atom_id res chain seq x y z
N SER A 1 -10.46 -0.42 16.33
CA SER A 1 -9.75 0.88 16.34
C SER A 1 -9.92 1.53 14.99
N ALA A 2 -10.10 2.85 14.95
CA ALA A 2 -10.17 3.60 13.70
C ALA A 2 -9.14 4.75 13.74
N ILE A 3 -8.52 5.01 12.59
CA ILE A 3 -7.61 6.13 12.36
C ILE A 3 -8.32 7.03 11.34
N SER A 4 -8.62 8.27 11.73
CA SER A 4 -9.30 9.22 10.85
C SER A 4 -8.38 9.73 9.73
N GLY A 5 -8.96 10.24 8.64
CA GLY A 5 -8.22 10.86 7.53
C GLY A 5 -7.29 11.97 7.99
N MET A 6 -7.72 12.82 8.91
CA MET A 6 -6.85 13.85 9.51
C MET A 6 -5.65 13.26 10.25
N ALA A 7 -5.81 12.14 10.96
CA ALA A 7 -4.70 11.49 11.64
C ALA A 7 -3.76 10.81 10.63
N ILE A 8 -4.30 10.21 9.56
CA ILE A 8 -3.52 9.64 8.46
C ILE A 8 -2.62 10.73 7.84
N GLU A 9 -3.18 11.89 7.57
CA GLU A 9 -2.44 13.02 6.98
C GLU A 9 -1.39 13.60 7.93
N ARG A 10 -1.75 13.87 9.20
CA ARG A 10 -0.82 14.43 10.20
C ARG A 10 0.36 13.52 10.50
N GLN A 11 0.14 12.20 10.51
CA GLN A 11 1.18 11.21 10.79
C GLN A 11 1.87 10.72 9.52
N ASN A 12 1.50 11.25 8.35
CA ASN A 12 2.02 10.84 7.05
C ASN A 12 1.98 9.31 6.86
N ILE A 13 0.82 8.72 7.15
CA ILE A 13 0.60 7.27 7.02
C ILE A 13 0.33 6.99 5.53
N LYS A 14 1.36 6.55 4.83
CA LYS A 14 1.31 6.24 3.39
C LYS A 14 1.42 4.75 3.08
N GLY A 15 1.62 3.93 4.09
CA GLY A 15 1.78 2.49 3.95
C GLY A 15 1.49 1.75 5.23
N LEU A 16 1.38 0.44 5.09
CA LEU A 16 0.99 -0.49 6.14
C LEU A 16 1.92 -0.46 7.36
N ASN A 17 3.22 -0.28 7.15
CA ASN A 17 4.24 -0.22 8.20
C ASN A 17 3.97 0.90 9.23
N LYS A 18 3.46 2.04 8.79
CA LYS A 18 3.14 3.16 9.69
C LYS A 18 1.85 2.94 10.46
N ILE A 19 0.92 2.15 9.93
CA ILE A 19 -0.32 1.78 10.65
C ILE A 19 0.01 0.98 11.91
N GLY A 20 0.98 0.06 11.84
CA GLY A 20 1.42 -0.73 12.99
C GLY A 20 1.91 0.11 14.16
N LEU A 21 2.51 1.28 13.89
CA LEU A 21 2.93 2.23 14.93
C LEU A 21 1.77 2.98 15.56
N ALA A 22 0.67 3.16 14.83
CA ALA A 22 -0.49 3.93 15.29
C ALA A 22 -1.55 3.08 16.01
N VAL A 23 -1.52 1.75 15.87
CA VAL A 23 -2.54 0.85 16.42
C VAL A 23 -1.94 -0.11 17.45
N PRO A 24 -2.34 -0.03 18.72
CA PRO A 24 -1.87 -0.96 19.75
C PRO A 24 -2.22 -2.42 19.41
N ASN A 25 -1.26 -3.34 19.64
CA ASN A 25 -1.37 -4.77 19.39
C ASN A 25 -1.51 -5.15 17.89
N LEU A 26 -1.24 -4.26 16.98
CA LEU A 26 -1.00 -4.53 15.59
C LEU A 26 0.52 -4.61 15.39
N ASN A 27 1.03 -5.75 15.03
CA ASN A 27 2.44 -5.95 14.71
C ASN A 27 2.59 -6.19 13.21
N LEU A 28 3.54 -5.51 12.62
CA LEU A 28 3.85 -5.55 11.23
C LEU A 28 5.33 -5.89 11.05
N SER A 29 5.59 -6.96 10.33
CA SER A 29 6.94 -7.31 9.87
C SER A 29 6.86 -7.68 8.39
N MET A 30 7.94 -7.47 7.67
CA MET A 30 8.06 -7.95 6.30
C MET A 30 8.61 -9.37 6.31
N ARG A 31 8.03 -10.24 5.50
CA ARG A 31 8.54 -11.59 5.27
C ARG A 31 9.71 -11.54 4.29
N THR A 32 10.43 -12.65 4.21
CA THR A 32 11.56 -12.83 3.28
C THR A 32 11.17 -12.76 1.80
N ASP A 33 9.90 -13.02 1.52
CA ASP A 33 9.31 -13.02 0.18
C ASP A 33 8.64 -11.68 -0.18
N GLY A 34 8.89 -10.60 0.63
CA GLY A 34 8.34 -9.28 0.39
C GLY A 34 6.90 -9.07 0.83
N TYR A 35 6.20 -10.13 1.27
CA TYR A 35 4.83 -9.99 1.75
C TYR A 35 4.80 -9.49 3.21
N PRO A 36 3.87 -8.61 3.55
CA PRO A 36 3.69 -8.18 4.92
C PRO A 36 3.19 -9.33 5.79
N ASN A 37 3.87 -9.57 6.90
CA ASN A 37 3.39 -10.45 7.97
C ASN A 37 2.73 -9.59 9.03
N VAL A 38 1.42 -9.67 9.08
CA VAL A 38 0.60 -8.85 9.98
C VAL A 38 -0.01 -9.71 11.05
N SER A 39 0.15 -9.31 12.30
CA SER A 39 -0.50 -9.98 13.42
C SER A 39 -1.28 -8.98 14.28
N ILE A 40 -2.45 -9.39 14.72
CA ILE A 40 -3.29 -8.68 15.68
C ILE A 40 -3.40 -9.53 16.93
N ARG A 41 -2.95 -8.98 18.08
CA ARG A 41 -2.91 -9.70 19.37
C ARG A 41 -2.14 -11.03 19.33
N GLY A 42 -1.07 -11.08 18.52
CA GLY A 42 -0.27 -12.27 18.31
C GLY A 42 -0.85 -13.30 17.34
N LEU A 43 -2.07 -13.10 16.84
CA LEU A 43 -2.65 -13.93 15.79
C LEU A 43 -2.31 -13.33 14.43
N GLY A 44 -1.52 -14.02 13.65
CA GLY A 44 -0.98 -13.55 12.38
C GLY A 44 -1.00 -14.63 11.29
N ALA A 45 -0.03 -14.56 10.39
CA ALA A 45 0.10 -15.52 9.32
C ALA A 45 0.52 -16.90 9.87
N PHE A 46 -0.17 -17.96 9.45
CA PHE A 46 0.18 -19.34 9.69
C PHE A 46 0.65 -19.95 8.37
N GLY A 47 1.97 -20.07 8.21
CA GLY A 47 2.56 -20.52 6.95
C GLY A 47 2.29 -19.52 5.82
N MET A 48 1.67 -19.96 4.72
CA MET A 48 1.31 -19.13 3.58
C MET A 48 -0.07 -18.45 3.72
N THR A 49 -0.82 -18.75 4.77
CA THR A 49 -2.16 -18.20 4.98
C THR A 49 -2.08 -16.96 5.88
N GLN A 50 -2.56 -15.83 5.38
CA GLN A 50 -2.66 -14.62 6.19
C GLN A 50 -3.79 -14.79 7.22
N GLY A 51 -3.48 -14.55 8.50
CA GLY A 51 -4.47 -14.58 9.58
C GLY A 51 -5.21 -13.24 9.76
N VAL A 52 -4.81 -12.20 9.04
CA VAL A 52 -5.43 -10.87 9.04
C VAL A 52 -5.84 -10.53 7.62
N GLY A 53 -7.10 -10.22 7.40
CA GLY A 53 -7.63 -9.80 6.10
C GLY A 53 -7.40 -8.31 5.83
N PHE A 54 -7.19 -7.97 4.57
CA PHE A 54 -7.07 -6.59 4.10
C PHE A 54 -8.22 -6.30 3.13
N TYR A 55 -8.86 -5.16 3.33
CA TYR A 55 -10.01 -4.74 2.54
C TYR A 55 -9.86 -3.28 2.12
N LEU A 56 -10.24 -2.99 0.89
CA LEU A 56 -10.36 -1.65 0.38
C LEU A 56 -11.77 -1.46 -0.14
N ASP A 57 -12.51 -0.53 0.47
CA ASP A 57 -13.91 -0.27 0.12
C ASP A 57 -14.74 -1.57 0.05
N ASP A 58 -14.58 -2.45 1.05
CA ASP A 58 -15.22 -3.76 1.19
C ASP A 58 -14.74 -4.86 0.21
N VAL A 59 -13.80 -4.56 -0.69
CA VAL A 59 -13.18 -5.56 -1.58
C VAL A 59 -11.92 -6.13 -0.91
N GLN A 60 -11.84 -7.45 -0.82
CA GLN A 60 -10.66 -8.13 -0.25
C GLN A 60 -9.44 -7.95 -1.14
N LEU A 61 -8.34 -7.55 -0.53
CA LEU A 61 -7.02 -7.48 -1.16
C LEU A 61 -6.26 -8.78 -0.88
N PHE A 62 -5.82 -9.47 -1.93
CA PHE A 62 -5.16 -10.77 -1.79
C PHE A 62 -3.65 -10.69 -1.59
N SER A 63 -2.98 -9.70 -2.13
CA SER A 63 -1.53 -9.63 -2.10
C SER A 63 -0.96 -8.23 -1.86
N ASP A 64 -1.76 -7.20 -2.03
CA ASP A 64 -1.28 -5.83 -2.17
C ASP A 64 -1.58 -4.95 -0.94
N ALA A 65 -1.42 -5.55 0.24
CA ALA A 65 -1.54 -4.80 1.49
C ALA A 65 -0.37 -3.81 1.72
N SER A 66 0.63 -3.83 0.85
CA SER A 66 1.80 -2.94 0.91
C SER A 66 1.67 -1.72 0.01
N SER A 67 0.74 -1.73 -0.95
CA SER A 67 0.58 -0.60 -1.87
C SER A 67 0.08 0.64 -1.14
N ARG A 68 0.44 1.76 -1.71
CA ARG A 68 0.06 3.08 -1.20
C ARG A 68 -1.44 3.28 -1.31
N PHE A 69 -2.03 3.65 -0.20
CA PHE A 69 -3.42 4.07 -0.13
C PHE A 69 -3.47 5.59 0.00
N GLY A 70 -3.86 6.26 -1.06
CA GLY A 70 -4.13 7.69 -1.03
C GLY A 70 -5.62 7.97 -0.92
N ASP A 71 -5.97 9.19 -0.52
CA ASP A 71 -7.33 9.70 -0.48
C ASP A 71 -8.28 8.87 0.42
N LEU A 72 -7.76 8.45 1.59
CA LEU A 72 -8.53 7.71 2.57
C LEU A 72 -9.36 8.65 3.45
N GLU A 73 -10.58 8.23 3.74
CA GLU A 73 -11.42 8.82 4.79
C GLU A 73 -10.98 8.31 6.16
N ARG A 74 -10.71 7.00 6.27
CA ARG A 74 -10.26 6.35 7.51
C ARG A 74 -9.66 4.98 7.25
N ILE A 75 -8.94 4.48 8.26
CA ILE A 75 -8.47 3.10 8.35
C ILE A 75 -9.11 2.48 9.58
N GLU A 76 -9.74 1.34 9.42
CA GLU A 76 -10.38 0.59 10.50
C GLU A 76 -9.59 -0.69 10.78
N VAL A 77 -9.24 -0.92 12.04
CA VAL A 77 -8.61 -2.17 12.48
C VAL A 77 -9.60 -2.93 13.36
N LEU A 78 -10.12 -4.01 12.82
CA LEU A 78 -11.07 -4.92 13.45
C LEU A 78 -10.29 -6.05 14.11
N LYS A 79 -10.44 -6.19 15.42
CA LYS A 79 -9.68 -7.16 16.23
C LYS A 79 -10.56 -8.37 16.53
N GLY A 80 -10.02 -9.56 16.30
CA GLY A 80 -10.71 -10.83 16.48
C GLY A 80 -11.30 -11.39 15.20
N PRO A 81 -11.85 -12.63 15.22
CA PRO A 81 -12.33 -13.31 14.03
C PRO A 81 -13.40 -12.53 13.28
N GLN A 82 -13.17 -12.29 12.00
CA GLN A 82 -14.08 -11.54 11.11
C GLN A 82 -14.59 -12.38 9.93
N GLY A 83 -14.31 -13.68 9.93
CA GLY A 83 -14.63 -14.57 8.81
C GLY A 83 -16.11 -14.64 8.43
N VAL A 84 -17.03 -14.41 9.36
CA VAL A 84 -18.47 -14.43 9.11
C VAL A 84 -18.92 -13.23 8.26
N LEU A 85 -18.33 -12.06 8.49
CA LEU A 85 -18.73 -10.83 7.80
C LEU A 85 -17.96 -10.61 6.50
N TYR A 86 -16.69 -10.97 6.49
CA TYR A 86 -15.78 -10.63 5.39
C TYR A 86 -15.26 -11.86 4.63
N GLY A 87 -15.66 -13.07 5.04
CA GLY A 87 -15.12 -14.30 4.44
C GLY A 87 -13.64 -14.52 4.74
N GLY A 88 -13.07 -15.62 4.20
CA GLY A 88 -11.65 -15.91 4.31
C GLY A 88 -11.15 -16.26 5.71
N SER A 89 -9.84 -16.44 5.84
CA SER A 89 -9.16 -16.89 7.08
C SER A 89 -8.79 -15.72 8.00
N ASN A 90 -9.74 -14.82 8.31
CA ASN A 90 -9.51 -13.64 9.15
C ASN A 90 -9.59 -13.96 10.64
N VAL A 91 -8.74 -14.87 11.11
CA VAL A 91 -8.75 -15.36 12.50
C VAL A 91 -8.26 -14.30 13.49
N GLY A 92 -7.26 -13.51 13.10
CA GLY A 92 -6.69 -12.45 13.92
C GLY A 92 -7.46 -11.12 13.83
N GLY A 93 -8.15 -10.91 12.73
CA GLY A 93 -8.89 -9.67 12.48
C GLY A 93 -8.81 -9.20 11.03
N ALA A 94 -9.14 -7.91 10.82
CA ALA A 94 -9.08 -7.28 9.51
C ALA A 94 -8.60 -5.84 9.59
N VAL A 95 -7.91 -5.39 8.55
CA VAL A 95 -7.58 -3.99 8.30
C VAL A 95 -8.40 -3.53 7.10
N LYS A 96 -9.26 -2.53 7.30
CA LYS A 96 -10.12 -1.99 6.27
C LYS A 96 -9.72 -0.56 5.96
N TYR A 97 -9.47 -0.29 4.71
CA TYR A 97 -9.22 1.01 4.15
C TYR A 97 -10.51 1.54 3.55
N VAL A 98 -10.95 2.69 4.00
CA VAL A 98 -12.15 3.34 3.50
C VAL A 98 -11.73 4.58 2.74
N SER A 99 -12.01 4.61 1.46
CA SER A 99 -11.71 5.74 0.58
C SER A 99 -12.72 6.88 0.76
N LYS A 100 -12.29 8.12 0.52
CA LYS A 100 -13.21 9.26 0.50
C LYS A 100 -14.23 9.10 -0.63
N ALA A 101 -15.49 9.23 -0.29
CA ALA A 101 -16.57 9.23 -1.27
C ALA A 101 -16.66 10.57 -2.02
N PRO A 102 -17.21 10.58 -3.25
CA PRO A 102 -17.65 11.81 -3.89
C PRO A 102 -18.71 12.54 -3.08
N SER A 103 -18.73 13.87 -3.12
CA SER A 103 -19.70 14.71 -2.42
C SER A 103 -20.35 15.71 -3.38
N THR A 104 -21.65 15.90 -3.24
CA THR A 104 -22.40 16.91 -4.01
C THR A 104 -22.36 18.31 -3.40
N GLU A 105 -21.75 18.47 -2.21
CA GLU A 105 -21.70 19.75 -1.47
C GLU A 105 -20.95 20.86 -2.20
N GLY A 106 -19.95 20.55 -3.05
CA GLY A 106 -19.21 21.55 -3.75
C GLY A 106 -17.94 21.04 -4.44
N LEU A 107 -17.44 21.86 -5.33
CA LEU A 107 -16.14 21.65 -5.96
C LEU A 107 -15.05 21.84 -4.91
N SER A 108 -14.21 20.84 -4.72
CA SER A 108 -13.07 20.91 -3.82
C SER A 108 -11.92 20.08 -4.35
N GLY A 109 -10.71 20.42 -3.96
CA GLY A 109 -9.54 19.68 -4.36
C GLY A 109 -8.32 20.08 -3.56
N ARG A 110 -7.30 19.26 -3.66
CA ARG A 110 -6.03 19.46 -2.97
C ARG A 110 -4.88 18.93 -3.79
N ILE A 111 -3.75 19.61 -3.73
CA ILE A 111 -2.47 19.12 -4.22
C ILE A 111 -1.49 19.16 -3.07
N LYS A 112 -0.70 18.11 -2.92
CA LYS A 112 0.36 18.00 -1.94
C LYS A 112 1.63 17.52 -2.60
N GLY A 113 2.73 18.19 -2.33
CA GLY A 113 4.07 17.81 -2.75
C GLY A 113 4.97 17.63 -1.53
N LEU A 114 5.89 16.71 -1.62
CA LEU A 114 6.97 16.50 -0.65
C LEU A 114 8.23 16.21 -1.44
N ALA A 115 9.31 16.90 -1.07
CA ALA A 115 10.66 16.59 -1.52
C ALA A 115 11.52 16.30 -0.30
N GLY A 116 12.39 15.33 -0.40
CA GLY A 116 13.22 14.87 0.70
C GLY A 116 14.64 14.59 0.27
N GLU A 117 15.45 14.18 1.22
CA GLU A 117 16.78 13.65 0.95
C GLU A 117 16.67 12.35 0.13
N GLN A 118 17.77 11.94 -0.50
CA GLN A 118 17.84 10.72 -1.33
C GLN A 118 16.87 10.73 -2.53
N GLY A 119 16.71 11.89 -3.16
CA GLY A 119 15.89 12.04 -4.36
C GLY A 119 14.38 11.80 -4.14
N ILE A 120 13.92 11.78 -2.89
CA ILE A 120 12.48 11.57 -2.64
C ILE A 120 11.68 12.74 -3.21
N VAL A 121 10.82 12.41 -4.18
CA VAL A 121 9.79 13.29 -4.71
C VAL A 121 8.46 12.56 -4.62
N ASP A 122 7.48 13.19 -3.97
CA ASP A 122 6.16 12.62 -3.76
C ASP A 122 5.10 13.69 -4.02
N VAL A 123 4.28 13.48 -5.02
CA VAL A 123 3.21 14.39 -5.42
C VAL A 123 1.89 13.64 -5.42
N GLU A 124 0.89 14.19 -4.76
CA GLU A 124 -0.47 13.66 -4.78
C GLU A 124 -1.49 14.78 -4.94
N GLY A 125 -2.61 14.45 -5.57
CA GLY A 125 -3.71 15.39 -5.72
C GLY A 125 -5.06 14.69 -5.76
N ASP A 126 -6.08 15.37 -5.26
CA ASP A 126 -7.46 14.94 -5.32
C ASP A 126 -8.38 16.09 -5.77
N ILE A 127 -9.45 15.74 -6.45
CA ILE A 127 -10.50 16.67 -6.83
C ILE A 127 -11.86 16.00 -6.67
N ASN A 128 -12.80 16.74 -6.10
CA ASN A 128 -14.21 16.39 -5.99
C ASN A 128 -15.04 17.34 -6.86
N ILE A 129 -15.82 16.80 -7.76
CA ILE A 129 -16.62 17.54 -8.73
C ILE A 129 -18.09 17.15 -8.56
N PRO A 130 -18.94 18.03 -8.01
CA PRO A 130 -20.38 17.82 -8.06
C PRO A 130 -20.86 17.95 -9.51
N LEU A 131 -21.57 16.95 -10.01
CA LEU A 131 -22.11 16.91 -11.36
C LEU A 131 -23.55 17.39 -11.40
N SER A 132 -24.29 17.11 -10.30
CA SER A 132 -25.65 17.57 -10.07
C SER A 132 -25.95 17.51 -8.55
N ASP A 133 -27.17 17.78 -8.15
CA ASP A 133 -27.61 17.66 -6.75
C ASP A 133 -27.55 16.22 -6.20
N SER A 134 -27.53 15.22 -7.10
CA SER A 134 -27.52 13.80 -6.72
C SER A 134 -26.32 13.03 -7.26
N TRP A 135 -25.44 13.64 -8.05
CA TRP A 135 -24.28 12.98 -8.66
C TRP A 135 -22.99 13.74 -8.39
N ALA A 136 -21.95 13.02 -8.05
CA ALA A 136 -20.63 13.57 -7.90
C ALA A 136 -19.54 12.62 -8.42
N LEU A 137 -18.44 13.20 -8.84
CA LEU A 137 -17.22 12.52 -9.29
C LEU A 137 -16.08 12.89 -8.35
N ARG A 138 -15.25 11.91 -8.00
CA ARG A 138 -14.01 12.14 -7.28
C ARG A 138 -12.85 11.47 -8.00
N ALA A 139 -11.78 12.23 -8.21
CA ALA A 139 -10.54 11.72 -8.76
C ALA A 139 -9.39 11.93 -7.78
N PHE A 140 -8.47 10.98 -7.75
CA PHE A 140 -7.21 11.02 -7.01
C PHE A 140 -6.10 10.47 -7.87
N ALA A 141 -4.93 11.10 -7.84
CA ALA A 141 -3.72 10.60 -8.49
C ALA A 141 -2.49 10.89 -7.64
N PHE A 142 -1.46 10.10 -7.79
CA PHE A 142 -0.18 10.30 -7.13
C PHE A 142 0.97 9.74 -7.96
N THR A 143 2.16 10.28 -7.70
CA THR A 143 3.44 9.72 -8.13
C THR A 143 4.45 9.89 -7.02
N ARG A 144 5.33 8.91 -6.86
CA ARG A 144 6.44 8.94 -5.91
C ARG A 144 7.67 8.31 -6.53
N GLU A 145 8.77 8.99 -6.36
CA GLU A 145 10.10 8.57 -6.72
C GLU A 145 10.97 8.58 -5.46
N ASP A 146 11.85 7.59 -5.31
CA ASP A 146 12.73 7.43 -4.16
C ASP A 146 14.01 6.75 -4.65
N ASP A 147 15.11 7.50 -4.71
CA ASP A 147 16.41 6.98 -5.20
C ASP A 147 17.02 5.93 -4.25
N GLY A 148 16.36 5.70 -3.11
CA GLY A 148 16.81 4.74 -2.13
C GLY A 148 17.99 5.21 -1.27
N PHE A 149 18.31 4.40 -0.28
CA PHE A 149 19.40 4.70 0.68
C PHE A 149 20.46 3.61 0.77
N MET A 150 20.25 2.49 0.09
CA MET A 150 21.19 1.36 0.07
C MET A 150 21.77 1.18 -1.32
N ARG A 151 23.09 1.28 -1.40
CA ARG A 151 23.82 0.99 -2.64
C ARG A 151 24.47 -0.38 -2.58
N ASN A 152 24.46 -1.06 -3.70
CA ASN A 152 25.22 -2.27 -3.87
C ASN A 152 26.71 -1.90 -4.07
N PRO A 153 27.64 -2.33 -3.19
CA PRO A 153 29.05 -1.93 -3.27
C PRO A 153 29.81 -2.60 -4.42
N GLY A 154 29.18 -3.34 -5.30
CA GLY A 154 29.78 -3.96 -6.46
C GLY A 154 29.45 -5.44 -6.64
N SER A 155 29.87 -5.96 -7.78
CA SER A 155 29.67 -7.36 -8.17
C SER A 155 30.25 -8.31 -7.13
N LEU A 156 29.39 -9.11 -6.52
CA LEU A 156 29.84 -10.31 -5.82
C LEU A 156 30.36 -11.29 -6.86
N SER A 157 31.49 -11.95 -6.57
CA SER A 157 31.98 -13.06 -7.36
C SER A 157 30.84 -14.00 -7.75
N PRO A 158 30.77 -14.45 -9.00
CA PRO A 158 29.69 -15.28 -9.46
C PRO A 158 29.59 -16.53 -8.60
N VAL A 159 28.52 -16.64 -7.83
CA VAL A 159 28.20 -17.86 -7.10
C VAL A 159 27.68 -18.83 -8.15
N PHE A 160 28.36 -19.93 -8.36
CA PHE A 160 28.08 -20.95 -9.40
C PHE A 160 28.18 -20.48 -10.86
N GLY A 161 29.01 -19.50 -11.18
CA GLY A 161 29.28 -19.07 -12.56
C GLY A 161 28.15 -18.29 -13.22
N VAL A 162 27.18 -17.82 -12.47
CA VAL A 162 26.09 -16.96 -12.95
C VAL A 162 26.41 -15.53 -12.55
N ASP A 163 26.57 -14.67 -13.55
CA ASP A 163 26.79 -13.24 -13.36
C ASP A 163 25.43 -12.57 -13.04
N TYR A 164 25.18 -12.35 -11.76
CA TYR A 164 23.98 -11.62 -11.31
C TYR A 164 24.26 -10.13 -11.42
N GLN A 165 23.76 -9.50 -12.45
CA GLN A 165 23.71 -8.05 -12.54
C GLN A 165 22.72 -7.52 -11.51
N GLN A 166 23.23 -6.89 -10.47
CA GLN A 166 22.38 -6.29 -9.43
C GLN A 166 22.26 -4.80 -9.70
N PRO A 167 21.07 -4.19 -9.48
CA PRO A 167 20.91 -2.75 -9.58
C PRO A 167 21.84 -2.05 -8.59
N GLU A 168 22.37 -0.92 -8.98
CA GLU A 168 23.27 -0.10 -8.15
C GLU A 168 22.55 0.38 -6.88
N ASP A 169 21.27 0.76 -7.01
CA ASP A 169 20.42 1.24 -5.93
C ASP A 169 19.38 0.17 -5.55
N VAL A 170 19.60 -0.48 -4.41
CA VAL A 170 18.83 -1.67 -3.98
C VAL A 170 17.49 -1.31 -3.33
N THR A 171 17.29 -0.05 -2.95
CA THR A 171 16.08 0.43 -2.28
C THR A 171 15.33 1.51 -3.06
N ALA A 172 15.82 1.83 -4.27
CA ALA A 172 15.15 2.77 -5.15
C ALA A 172 13.81 2.20 -5.64
N TYR A 173 12.80 3.03 -5.72
CA TYR A 173 11.52 2.64 -6.30
C TYR A 173 10.75 3.84 -6.87
N GLU A 174 9.92 3.53 -7.84
CA GLU A 174 8.91 4.43 -8.38
C GLU A 174 7.52 3.84 -8.13
N GLU A 175 6.58 4.67 -7.76
CA GLU A 175 5.20 4.28 -7.56
C GLU A 175 4.27 5.36 -8.09
N SER A 176 3.32 4.97 -8.92
CA SER A 176 2.30 5.88 -9.44
C SER A 176 0.93 5.23 -9.45
N GLY A 177 -0.11 6.03 -9.42
CA GLY A 177 -1.44 5.48 -9.47
C GLY A 177 -2.53 6.53 -9.37
N GLY A 178 -3.75 6.03 -9.43
CA GLY A 178 -4.92 6.88 -9.33
C GLY A 178 -6.20 6.12 -9.11
N ARG A 179 -7.23 6.86 -8.76
CA ARG A 179 -8.58 6.36 -8.54
C ARG A 179 -9.60 7.36 -9.09
N LEU A 180 -10.63 6.83 -9.74
CA LEU A 180 -11.79 7.60 -10.16
C LEU A 180 -13.05 6.95 -9.57
N VAL A 181 -13.92 7.74 -8.98
CA VAL A 181 -15.18 7.27 -8.37
C VAL A 181 -16.31 8.14 -8.85
N LEU A 182 -17.35 7.51 -9.37
CA LEU A 182 -18.62 8.12 -9.68
C LEU A 182 -19.68 7.59 -8.71
N ALA A 183 -20.35 8.47 -8.00
CA ALA A 183 -21.45 8.09 -7.12
C ALA A 183 -22.67 8.99 -7.32
N GLY A 184 -23.85 8.42 -7.16
CA GLY A 184 -25.09 9.16 -7.27
C GLY A 184 -26.33 8.28 -7.19
N ASP A 185 -27.48 8.93 -7.18
CA ASP A 185 -28.77 8.28 -7.10
C ASP A 185 -29.41 8.16 -8.49
N LEU A 186 -29.74 6.93 -8.85
CA LEU A 186 -30.49 6.61 -10.06
C LEU A 186 -32.00 6.81 -9.84
N SER A 187 -32.44 6.67 -8.61
CA SER A 187 -33.82 6.92 -8.15
C SER A 187 -33.84 7.04 -6.63
N ASP A 188 -34.96 7.40 -6.05
CA ASP A 188 -35.19 7.46 -4.58
C ASP A 188 -34.87 6.15 -3.82
N ARG A 189 -34.71 5.05 -4.53
CA ARG A 189 -34.46 3.71 -3.94
C ARG A 189 -33.20 3.04 -4.43
N VAL A 190 -32.51 3.63 -5.41
CA VAL A 190 -31.35 3.00 -6.05
C VAL A 190 -30.23 4.00 -6.15
N SER A 191 -29.11 3.73 -5.48
CA SER A 191 -27.85 4.46 -5.62
C SER A 191 -26.83 3.63 -6.41
N LEU A 192 -25.94 4.32 -7.12
CA LEU A 192 -24.81 3.74 -7.81
C LEU A 192 -23.52 4.27 -7.20
N ASN A 193 -22.57 3.38 -6.98
CA ASN A 193 -21.18 3.72 -6.70
C ASN A 193 -20.29 2.87 -7.63
N ALA A 194 -19.60 3.53 -8.54
CA ALA A 194 -18.69 2.89 -9.49
C ALA A 194 -17.28 3.46 -9.32
N SER A 195 -16.31 2.60 -9.21
CA SER A 195 -14.91 3.01 -9.05
C SER A 195 -13.97 2.23 -9.94
N VAL A 196 -12.92 2.90 -10.40
CA VAL A 196 -11.78 2.30 -11.08
C VAL A 196 -10.51 2.76 -10.39
N ARG A 197 -9.55 1.86 -10.25
CA ARG A 197 -8.24 2.12 -9.66
C ARG A 197 -7.16 1.53 -10.55
N TYR A 198 -6.07 2.26 -10.64
CA TYR A 198 -4.81 1.82 -11.23
C TYR A 198 -3.67 2.11 -10.26
N ASN A 199 -2.72 1.20 -10.15
CA ASN A 199 -1.50 1.38 -9.38
C ASN A 199 -0.38 0.62 -10.06
N GLU A 200 0.77 1.26 -10.18
CA GLU A 200 1.99 0.70 -10.73
C GLU A 200 3.11 0.92 -9.71
N TYR A 201 3.91 -0.09 -9.51
CA TYR A 201 5.06 -0.07 -8.63
C TYR A 201 6.25 -0.70 -9.35
N ASP A 202 7.30 0.06 -9.49
CA ASP A 202 8.60 -0.42 -9.98
C ASP A 202 9.63 -0.24 -8.88
N GLY A 203 10.23 -1.33 -8.45
CA GLY A 203 11.21 -1.31 -7.38
C GLY A 203 11.44 -2.69 -6.76
N PRO A 204 12.39 -2.79 -5.85
CA PRO A 204 12.75 -4.06 -5.22
C PRO A 204 11.62 -4.57 -4.32
N VAL A 205 11.25 -5.81 -4.51
CA VAL A 205 10.26 -6.49 -3.68
C VAL A 205 10.84 -6.90 -2.33
N ASN A 206 12.17 -7.03 -2.24
CA ASN A 206 12.82 -7.56 -1.05
C ASN A 206 14.23 -6.99 -0.84
N ASN A 207 14.42 -6.24 0.23
CA ASN A 207 15.69 -5.62 0.60
C ASN A 207 16.38 -6.44 1.70
N TRP A 208 17.04 -7.53 1.32
CA TRP A 208 17.79 -8.37 2.28
C TRP A 208 19.28 -8.13 2.19
N ALA A 209 19.85 -7.65 3.26
CA ALA A 209 21.27 -7.78 3.54
C ALA A 209 21.44 -8.93 4.56
N ARG A 210 22.14 -9.98 4.19
CA ARG A 210 22.52 -11.06 5.10
C ARG A 210 24.03 -11.02 5.30
N ASP A 211 24.43 -10.77 6.52
CA ASP A 211 25.82 -10.98 6.94
C ASP A 211 25.98 -12.42 7.45
N PHE A 212 26.73 -13.24 6.75
CA PHE A 212 26.99 -14.62 7.13
C PHE A 212 28.21 -14.78 8.05
N GLY A 213 28.78 -13.70 8.59
CA GLY A 213 29.91 -13.80 9.53
C GLY A 213 31.22 -14.36 8.94
N LEU A 214 31.27 -14.62 7.64
CA LEU A 214 32.43 -15.11 6.90
C LEU A 214 33.10 -14.02 6.05
N GLY A 215 32.83 -12.75 6.37
CA GLY A 215 33.42 -11.60 5.66
C GLY A 215 32.80 -11.32 4.30
N GLY A 216 31.63 -11.86 3.99
CA GLY A 216 30.90 -11.61 2.76
C GLY A 216 29.48 -11.18 3.03
N ASN A 217 29.10 -10.00 2.58
CA ASN A 217 27.71 -9.56 2.55
C ASN A 217 27.02 -10.21 1.34
N PHE A 218 26.13 -11.15 1.56
CA PHE A 218 25.28 -11.68 0.50
C PHE A 218 23.98 -10.86 0.48
N GLN A 219 23.86 -9.97 -0.49
CA GLN A 219 22.62 -9.30 -0.81
C GLN A 219 21.90 -10.10 -1.90
N TYR A 220 20.66 -10.47 -1.65
CA TYR A 220 19.77 -11.03 -2.67
C TYR A 220 18.67 -10.01 -2.96
N PRO A 221 18.81 -9.16 -3.97
CA PRO A 221 17.66 -8.43 -4.49
C PRO A 221 16.91 -9.37 -5.44
N PHE A 222 15.71 -9.75 -5.10
CA PHE A 222 14.77 -10.24 -6.09
C PHE A 222 14.10 -9.04 -6.73
N THR A 223 14.55 -8.65 -7.88
CA THR A 223 13.77 -7.80 -8.76
C THR A 223 12.80 -8.71 -9.51
N LEU A 224 11.51 -8.55 -9.29
CA LEU A 224 10.50 -9.02 -10.22
C LEU A 224 10.51 -8.04 -11.40
N ASP A 225 11.14 -8.42 -12.49
CA ASP A 225 10.97 -7.73 -13.76
C ASP A 225 9.54 -8.00 -14.26
N THR A 226 8.63 -7.09 -13.98
CA THR A 226 7.25 -7.18 -14.46
C THR A 226 7.11 -6.78 -15.93
N SER A 227 8.20 -6.36 -16.60
CA SER A 227 8.20 -5.99 -18.01
C SER A 227 8.08 -7.21 -18.96
N GLN A 228 8.15 -8.44 -18.43
CA GLN A 228 8.13 -9.69 -19.20
C GLN A 228 6.77 -10.41 -19.21
N ASN A 229 5.69 -9.75 -18.80
CA ASN A 229 4.37 -10.36 -18.94
C ASN A 229 3.74 -9.95 -20.28
N PRO A 230 3.46 -10.92 -21.20
CA PRO A 230 2.88 -10.67 -22.52
C PRO A 230 1.42 -10.20 -22.43
#